data_3fbea0590a16a58e2000aaaa71b57398
#
_entry.id   3fbea0590a16a58e2000aaaa71b57398
#
_cell.length_a   1.000
_cell.length_b   1.000
_cell.length_c   1.000
_cell.angle_alpha   90.00
_cell.angle_beta   90.00
_cell.angle_gamma   90.00
#
_symmetry.space_group_name_H-M   'P 1'
#
loop_
_entity.id
_entity.type
_entity.pdbx_description
1 polymer ?
#
loop_
_entity_poly.entity_id
_entity_poly.type
_entity_poly.pdbx_seq_one_letter_code
_entity_poly.pdbx_strand_id
1 'polypeptide(L)'
;TGTEALVRLLLDKQRADRDAGLAVNETFVTGYEGSPLGGLDLKLLEQLDVLNELGRTVHQSGINEKTAASAVLGSQYAPAGNVDAFWYGKAHGTMWIPDEAWLANLSGASRAGSMVLLCGEDHRSKSSVSPGSSDWALRASWVPVFYPASVEQVLSLGAHAVALSRW
;
A
#
# COMPACT_ATOMS: atom_id res chain seq x y z
N THR A 1 12.06 -8.18 9.72
CA THR A 1 11.46 -6.91 10.20
C THR A 1 10.10 -6.68 9.53
N GLY A 2 9.29 -5.74 10.05
CA GLY A 2 8.01 -5.38 9.45
C GLY A 2 8.14 -4.77 8.05
N THR A 3 9.14 -3.91 7.83
CA THR A 3 9.40 -3.32 6.51
C THR A 3 9.83 -4.36 5.48
N GLU A 4 10.64 -5.34 5.85
CA GLU A 4 10.98 -6.47 4.98
C GLU A 4 9.76 -7.34 4.65
N ALA A 5 8.84 -7.52 5.59
CA ALA A 5 7.59 -8.23 5.33
C ALA A 5 6.71 -7.49 4.32
N LEU A 6 6.66 -6.16 4.37
CA LEU A 6 5.93 -5.37 3.39
C LEU A 6 6.51 -5.51 1.97
N VAL A 7 7.84 -5.50 1.84
CA VAL A 7 8.50 -5.76 0.54
C VAL A 7 8.24 -7.20 0.09
N ARG A 8 8.34 -8.16 1.01
CA ARG A 8 8.05 -9.58 0.74
C ARG A 8 6.60 -9.81 0.29
N LEU A 9 5.64 -9.06 0.86
CA LEU A 9 4.24 -9.10 0.45
C LEU A 9 4.07 -8.83 -1.04
N LEU A 10 4.78 -7.82 -1.58
CA LEU A 10 4.70 -7.48 -3.01
C LEU A 10 5.19 -8.65 -3.89
N LEU A 11 6.28 -9.28 -3.50
CA LEU A 11 6.83 -10.43 -4.22
C LEU A 11 5.91 -11.66 -4.13
N ASP A 12 5.40 -11.94 -2.93
CA ASP A 12 4.53 -13.10 -2.70
C ASP A 12 3.18 -12.95 -3.43
N LYS A 13 2.67 -11.71 -3.54
CA LYS A 13 1.50 -11.41 -4.36
C LYS A 13 1.76 -11.71 -5.85
N GLN A 14 2.88 -11.25 -6.40
CA GLN A 14 3.24 -11.53 -7.80
C GLN A 14 3.40 -13.03 -8.05
N ARG A 15 4.01 -13.76 -7.12
CA ARG A 15 4.14 -15.21 -7.19
C ARG A 15 2.79 -15.91 -7.15
N ALA A 16 1.91 -15.49 -6.24
CA ALA A 16 0.57 -16.05 -6.12
C ALA A 16 -0.25 -15.88 -7.41
N ASP A 17 -0.20 -14.70 -8.04
CA ASP A 17 -0.86 -14.44 -9.33
C ASP A 17 -0.32 -15.38 -10.41
N ARG A 18 1.00 -15.48 -10.55
CA ARG A 18 1.63 -16.38 -11.52
C ARG A 18 1.25 -17.85 -11.27
N ASP A 19 1.33 -18.30 -10.03
CA ASP A 19 1.09 -19.70 -9.66
C ASP A 19 -0.40 -20.07 -9.81
N ALA A 20 -1.30 -19.09 -9.73
CA ALA A 20 -2.72 -19.22 -10.03
C ALA A 20 -3.03 -19.10 -11.55
N GLY A 21 -2.04 -18.89 -12.40
CA GLY A 21 -2.23 -18.71 -13.85
C GLY A 21 -2.90 -17.36 -14.20
N LEU A 22 -2.87 -16.40 -13.28
CA LEU A 22 -3.37 -15.05 -13.51
C LEU A 22 -2.29 -14.15 -14.14
N ALA A 23 -2.72 -13.10 -14.80
CA ALA A 23 -1.79 -12.06 -15.24
C ALA A 23 -1.15 -11.39 -14.02
N VAL A 24 0.17 -11.29 -14.00
CA VAL A 24 0.88 -10.53 -12.98
C VAL A 24 0.74 -9.04 -13.29
N ASN A 25 0.02 -8.34 -12.44
CA ASN A 25 -0.19 -6.90 -12.59
C ASN A 25 1.10 -6.11 -12.35
N GLU A 26 1.20 -4.96 -12.99
CA GLU A 26 2.19 -3.96 -12.61
C GLU A 26 1.97 -3.53 -11.15
N THR A 27 3.05 -3.44 -10.37
CA THR A 27 3.00 -3.01 -8.97
C THR A 27 3.48 -1.56 -8.88
N PHE A 28 2.64 -0.68 -8.39
CA PHE A 28 2.97 0.72 -8.15
C PHE A 28 3.00 1.01 -6.66
N VAL A 29 4.13 1.48 -6.15
CA VAL A 29 4.31 1.81 -4.73
C VAL A 29 4.68 3.29 -4.61
N THR A 30 3.90 4.04 -3.85
CA THR A 30 4.19 5.44 -3.56
C THR A 30 3.71 5.81 -2.17
N GLY A 31 4.29 6.83 -1.58
CA GLY A 31 3.95 7.28 -0.23
C GLY A 31 4.91 8.36 0.23
N TYR A 32 4.89 8.63 1.53
CA TYR A 32 5.78 9.59 2.15
C TYR A 32 6.48 8.96 3.35
N GLU A 33 7.81 9.12 3.41
CA GLU A 33 8.63 8.44 4.40
C GLU A 33 8.36 8.96 5.82
N GLY A 34 8.36 8.05 6.77
CA GLY A 34 8.20 8.40 8.18
C GLY A 34 8.11 7.17 9.08
N SER A 35 8.61 7.30 10.31
CA SER A 35 8.49 6.24 11.31
C SER A 35 7.00 5.92 11.58
N PRO A 36 6.61 4.63 11.71
CA PRO A 36 7.45 3.45 11.77
C PRO A 36 7.81 2.83 10.41
N LEU A 37 7.38 3.38 9.29
CA LEU A 37 7.68 2.90 7.94
C LEU A 37 8.96 3.51 7.35
N GLY A 38 9.77 4.19 8.16
CA GLY A 38 11.05 4.74 7.74
C GLY A 38 11.97 3.66 7.18
N GLY A 39 12.51 3.91 5.98
CA GLY A 39 13.37 2.97 5.27
C GLY A 39 12.65 1.92 4.44
N LEU A 40 11.33 1.95 4.33
CA LEU A 40 10.59 1.09 3.42
C LEU A 40 10.97 1.37 1.95
N ASP A 41 11.09 2.64 1.60
CA ASP A 41 11.58 3.13 0.31
C ASP A 41 12.95 2.57 -0.06
N LEU A 42 13.90 2.63 0.88
CA LEU A 42 15.24 2.07 0.68
C LEU A 42 15.20 0.55 0.50
N LYS A 43 14.38 -0.16 1.29
CA LYS A 43 14.21 -1.61 1.15
C LYS A 43 13.56 -2.00 -0.16
N LEU A 44 12.62 -1.21 -0.66
CA LEU A 44 12.02 -1.40 -1.98
C LEU A 44 13.06 -1.26 -3.08
N LEU A 45 13.89 -0.20 -3.02
CA LEU A 45 14.95 0.04 -3.99
C LEU A 45 16.01 -1.06 -3.98
N GLU A 46 16.43 -1.54 -2.78
CA GLU A 46 17.36 -2.66 -2.63
C GLU A 46 16.86 -3.96 -3.27
N GLN A 47 15.54 -4.17 -3.33
CA GLN A 47 14.93 -5.39 -3.83
C GLN A 47 14.23 -5.23 -5.20
N LEU A 48 14.41 -4.09 -5.85
CA LEU A 48 13.68 -3.75 -7.06
C LEU A 48 13.95 -4.74 -8.20
N ASP A 49 15.18 -5.21 -8.34
CA ASP A 49 15.55 -6.20 -9.36
C ASP A 49 14.77 -7.51 -9.17
N VAL A 50 14.70 -8.01 -7.93
CA VAL A 50 13.94 -9.22 -7.58
C VAL A 50 12.43 -9.02 -7.80
N LEU A 51 11.91 -7.84 -7.44
CA LEU A 51 10.50 -7.50 -7.67
C LEU A 51 10.16 -7.41 -9.15
N ASN A 52 11.12 -7.07 -10.01
CA ASN A 52 10.94 -6.99 -11.46
C ASN A 52 11.11 -8.32 -12.19
N GLU A 53 11.52 -9.40 -11.52
CA GLU A 53 11.66 -10.72 -12.17
C GLU A 53 10.31 -11.30 -12.64
N LEU A 54 9.22 -11.01 -11.93
CA LEU A 54 7.90 -11.57 -12.21
C LEU A 54 6.95 -10.56 -12.85
N GLY A 55 7.06 -9.30 -12.49
CA GLY A 55 6.21 -8.23 -12.99
C GLY A 55 6.83 -6.87 -12.71
N ARG A 56 6.53 -5.89 -13.55
CA ARG A 56 7.08 -4.55 -13.40
C ARG A 56 6.66 -3.94 -12.06
N THR A 57 7.64 -3.49 -11.28
CA THR A 57 7.45 -2.76 -10.03
C THR A 57 8.02 -1.37 -10.16
N VAL A 58 7.22 -0.37 -9.86
CA VAL A 58 7.59 1.05 -9.87
C VAL A 58 7.45 1.60 -8.46
N HIS A 59 8.52 2.15 -7.92
CA HIS A 59 8.48 2.95 -6.70
C HIS A 59 8.73 4.42 -7.03
N GLN A 60 7.88 5.29 -6.51
CA GLN A 60 8.01 6.74 -6.64
C GLN A 60 7.66 7.40 -5.31
N SER A 61 8.62 8.05 -4.67
CA SER A 61 8.36 8.85 -3.47
C SER A 61 7.39 9.99 -3.79
N GLY A 62 6.39 10.18 -2.95
CA GLY A 62 5.48 11.31 -3.04
C GLY A 62 6.11 12.59 -2.53
N ILE A 63 5.67 13.72 -3.04
CA ILE A 63 6.03 15.04 -2.49
C ILE A 63 5.40 15.22 -1.09
N ASN A 64 4.23 14.62 -0.91
CA ASN A 64 3.52 14.48 0.35
C ASN A 64 2.53 13.31 0.27
N GLU A 65 1.91 12.99 1.40
CA GLU A 65 0.98 11.88 1.53
C GLU A 65 -0.23 11.98 0.59
N LYS A 66 -0.78 13.19 0.43
CA LYS A 66 -1.97 13.43 -0.39
C LYS A 66 -1.68 13.23 -1.88
N THR A 67 -0.59 13.79 -2.39
CA THR A 67 -0.21 13.59 -3.80
C THR A 67 0.11 12.14 -4.11
N ALA A 68 0.73 11.41 -3.17
CA ALA A 68 0.95 9.98 -3.29
C ALA A 68 -0.39 9.20 -3.35
N ALA A 69 -1.35 9.53 -2.47
CA ALA A 69 -2.66 8.87 -2.47
C ALA A 69 -3.45 9.17 -3.75
N SER A 70 -3.40 10.41 -4.24
CA SER A 70 -4.00 10.78 -5.52
C SER A 70 -3.38 10.02 -6.70
N ALA A 71 -2.06 9.79 -6.67
CA ALA A 71 -1.37 8.99 -7.70
C ALA A 71 -1.81 7.51 -7.66
N VAL A 72 -1.94 6.93 -6.46
CA VAL A 72 -2.46 5.57 -6.27
C VAL A 72 -3.90 5.46 -6.79
N LEU A 73 -4.77 6.39 -6.41
CA LEU A 73 -6.14 6.44 -6.91
C LEU A 73 -6.15 6.59 -8.45
N GLY A 74 -5.37 7.52 -9.00
CA GLY A 74 -5.28 7.76 -10.43
C GLY A 74 -4.81 6.57 -11.23
N SER A 75 -3.93 5.72 -10.67
CA SER A 75 -3.46 4.50 -11.32
C SER A 75 -4.59 3.49 -11.58
N GLN A 76 -5.67 3.55 -10.79
CA GLN A 76 -6.82 2.66 -10.96
C GLN A 76 -7.73 3.07 -12.14
N TYR A 77 -7.60 4.30 -12.61
CA TYR A 77 -8.33 4.80 -13.79
C TYR A 77 -7.51 4.72 -15.08
N ALA A 78 -6.28 4.22 -15.03
CA ALA A 78 -5.43 4.13 -16.21
C ALA A 78 -6.01 3.12 -17.22
N PRO A 79 -6.21 3.51 -18.49
CA PRO A 79 -6.87 2.64 -19.48
C PRO A 79 -6.00 1.47 -19.95
N ALA A 80 -4.73 1.47 -19.62
CA ALA A 80 -3.74 0.58 -20.24
C ALA A 80 -3.43 -0.70 -19.46
N GLY A 81 -4.13 -1.01 -18.36
CA GLY A 81 -3.86 -2.25 -17.64
C GLY A 81 -4.28 -2.23 -16.19
N ASN A 82 -4.11 -3.37 -15.57
CA ASN A 82 -4.39 -3.54 -14.16
C ASN A 82 -3.13 -3.23 -13.35
N VAL A 83 -3.27 -2.44 -12.32
CA VAL A 83 -2.21 -2.03 -11.41
C VAL A 83 -2.58 -2.45 -10.00
N ASP A 84 -1.65 -3.10 -9.31
CA ASP A 84 -1.74 -3.25 -7.86
C ASP A 84 -0.97 -2.10 -7.22
N ALA A 85 -1.71 -1.15 -6.69
CA ALA A 85 -1.18 0.07 -6.15
C ALA A 85 -1.12 0.05 -4.63
N PHE A 86 0.01 0.48 -4.08
CA PHE A 86 0.26 0.53 -2.65
C PHE A 86 0.66 1.95 -2.24
N TRP A 87 -0.13 2.54 -1.37
CA TRP A 87 0.25 3.75 -0.68
C TRP A 87 0.90 3.42 0.65
N TYR A 88 1.92 4.16 1.07
CA TYR A 88 2.47 4.03 2.42
C TYR A 88 2.62 5.39 3.09
N GLY A 89 2.35 5.41 4.40
CA GLY A 89 2.50 6.59 5.23
C GLY A 89 2.22 6.28 6.69
N LYS A 90 2.54 7.22 7.56
CA LYS A 90 2.24 7.08 8.98
C LYS A 90 0.84 7.60 9.32
N ALA A 91 0.41 7.38 10.57
CA ALA A 91 -0.90 7.78 11.07
C ALA A 91 -1.27 9.24 10.77
N HIS A 92 -0.32 10.18 10.89
CA HIS A 92 -0.57 11.58 10.56
C HIS A 92 -0.83 11.80 9.07
N GLY A 93 -0.13 11.04 8.21
CA GLY A 93 -0.34 11.08 6.77
C GLY A 93 -1.72 10.57 6.37
N THR A 94 -2.26 9.58 7.09
CA THR A 94 -3.62 9.08 6.82
C THR A 94 -4.72 10.10 7.07
N MET A 95 -4.47 11.11 7.91
CA MET A 95 -5.41 12.21 8.14
C MET A 95 -5.50 13.18 6.96
N TRP A 96 -4.58 13.10 6.01
CA TRP A 96 -4.53 13.96 4.82
C TRP A 96 -5.19 13.32 3.58
N ILE A 97 -5.51 12.02 3.65
CA ILE A 97 -5.98 11.22 2.52
C ILE A 97 -7.40 10.63 2.65
N PRO A 98 -8.27 11.06 3.58
CA PRO A 98 -9.61 10.48 3.69
C PRO A 98 -10.43 10.63 2.41
N ASP A 99 -10.26 11.72 1.67
CA ASP A 99 -10.96 11.99 0.42
C ASP A 99 -10.57 10.97 -0.66
N GLU A 100 -9.27 10.74 -0.86
CA GLU A 100 -8.78 9.74 -1.81
C GLU A 100 -9.17 8.33 -1.42
N ALA A 101 -9.11 8.00 -0.12
CA ALA A 101 -9.52 6.69 0.39
C ALA A 101 -11.04 6.47 0.20
N TRP A 102 -11.86 7.49 0.47
CA TRP A 102 -13.30 7.45 0.27
C TRP A 102 -13.68 7.33 -1.21
N LEU A 103 -13.05 8.11 -2.07
CA LEU A 103 -13.25 8.03 -3.51
C LEU A 103 -12.85 6.65 -4.06
N ALA A 104 -11.74 6.09 -3.59
CA ALA A 104 -11.32 4.74 -3.96
C ALA A 104 -12.35 3.68 -3.54
N ASN A 105 -12.91 3.80 -2.33
CA ASN A 105 -13.95 2.89 -1.86
C ASN A 105 -15.25 3.00 -2.68
N LEU A 106 -15.61 4.20 -3.14
CA LEU A 106 -16.81 4.40 -3.96
C LEU A 106 -16.64 3.93 -5.41
N SER A 107 -15.48 4.20 -6.01
CA SER A 107 -15.22 3.86 -7.41
C SER A 107 -14.72 2.44 -7.62
N GLY A 108 -14.19 1.82 -6.56
CA GLY A 108 -13.50 0.54 -6.64
C GLY A 108 -12.11 0.65 -7.28
N ALA A 109 -11.39 -0.46 -7.27
CA ALA A 109 -10.14 -0.61 -8.00
C ALA A 109 -10.42 -0.91 -9.49
N SER A 110 -9.39 -0.87 -10.33
CA SER A 110 -9.47 -1.36 -11.71
C SER A 110 -9.85 -2.85 -11.72
N ARG A 111 -10.45 -3.33 -12.82
CA ARG A 111 -11.12 -4.64 -12.92
C ARG A 111 -10.35 -5.84 -12.33
N ALA A 112 -9.05 -5.84 -12.38
CA ALA A 112 -8.19 -6.87 -11.78
C ALA A 112 -7.02 -6.26 -10.99
N GLY A 113 -7.05 -4.97 -10.75
CA GLY A 113 -6.09 -4.26 -9.92
C GLY A 113 -6.52 -4.18 -8.47
N SER A 114 -5.66 -3.63 -7.65
CA SER A 114 -5.94 -3.39 -6.23
C SER A 114 -5.38 -2.05 -5.76
N MET A 115 -5.97 -1.52 -4.70
CA MET A 115 -5.47 -0.37 -3.98
C MET A 115 -5.37 -0.70 -2.50
N VAL A 116 -4.16 -0.66 -1.94
CA VAL A 116 -3.88 -1.00 -0.54
C VAL A 116 -3.13 0.13 0.15
N LEU A 117 -3.60 0.51 1.32
CA LEU A 117 -2.98 1.53 2.17
C LEU A 117 -2.14 0.86 3.27
N LEU A 118 -0.84 1.06 3.25
CA LEU A 118 0.10 0.58 4.27
C LEU A 118 0.31 1.69 5.31
N CYS A 119 -0.40 1.58 6.43
CA CYS A 119 -0.43 2.62 7.45
C CYS A 119 0.46 2.24 8.64
N GLY A 120 1.44 3.07 8.94
CA GLY A 120 2.33 2.90 10.09
C GLY A 120 1.82 3.68 11.30
N GLU A 121 1.49 3.00 12.37
CA GLU A 121 1.02 3.63 13.61
C GLU A 121 2.19 4.22 14.42
N ASP A 122 2.09 5.48 14.81
CA ASP A 122 3.10 6.21 15.59
C ASP A 122 2.55 6.65 16.95
N HIS A 123 2.18 5.69 17.77
CA HIS A 123 1.60 5.94 19.10
C HIS A 123 2.55 6.64 20.07
N ARG A 124 3.86 6.63 19.81
CA ARG A 124 4.88 7.25 20.66
C ARG A 124 5.42 8.56 20.12
N SER A 125 4.89 9.03 19.01
CA SER A 125 5.35 10.27 18.35
C SER A 125 6.85 10.30 18.06
N LYS A 126 7.44 9.19 17.63
CA LYS A 126 8.88 9.09 17.43
C LYS A 126 9.40 10.12 16.40
N SER A 127 8.61 10.42 15.37
CA SER A 127 8.94 11.37 14.32
C SER A 127 7.81 12.38 14.06
N SER A 128 6.94 12.61 15.05
CA SER A 128 5.78 13.49 14.94
C SER A 128 5.68 14.37 16.18
N VAL A 129 4.99 15.49 16.04
CA VAL A 129 4.74 16.44 17.15
C VAL A 129 3.78 15.84 18.18
N SER A 130 2.88 14.95 17.76
CA SER A 130 1.87 14.33 18.61
C SER A 130 1.67 12.85 18.27
N PRO A 131 1.17 12.03 19.21
CA PRO A 131 0.67 10.71 18.89
C PRO A 131 -0.43 10.76 17.83
N GLY A 132 -0.52 9.71 17.00
CA GLY A 132 -1.55 9.60 15.98
C GLY A 132 -2.00 8.17 15.80
N SER A 133 -3.22 8.01 15.30
CA SER A 133 -3.76 6.73 14.85
C SER A 133 -4.47 6.91 13.51
N SER A 134 -4.22 6.01 12.59
CA SER A 134 -4.88 5.98 11.28
C SER A 134 -6.33 5.47 11.34
N ASP A 135 -6.70 4.77 12.42
CA ASP A 135 -7.98 4.08 12.56
C ASP A 135 -9.19 4.98 12.26
N TRP A 136 -9.25 6.16 12.88
CA TRP A 136 -10.38 7.07 12.70
C TRP A 136 -10.52 7.62 11.29
N ALA A 137 -9.41 7.97 10.65
CA ALA A 137 -9.40 8.49 9.29
C ALA A 137 -9.86 7.42 8.29
N LEU A 138 -9.37 6.19 8.44
CA LEU A 138 -9.72 5.07 7.57
C LEU A 138 -11.17 4.61 7.76
N ARG A 139 -11.66 4.54 9.01
CA ARG A 139 -13.06 4.24 9.29
C ARG A 139 -14.00 5.29 8.73
N ALA A 140 -13.64 6.57 8.84
CA ALA A 140 -14.42 7.66 8.26
C ALA A 140 -14.51 7.57 6.72
N SER A 141 -13.52 6.97 6.09
CA SER A 141 -13.49 6.71 4.64
C SER A 141 -14.16 5.38 4.23
N TRP A 142 -14.70 4.62 5.19
CA TRP A 142 -15.41 3.35 5.01
C TRP A 142 -14.60 2.26 4.33
N VAL A 143 -13.28 2.35 4.39
CA VAL A 143 -12.39 1.31 3.87
C VAL A 143 -12.20 0.19 4.90
N PRO A 144 -12.12 -1.08 4.47
CA PRO A 144 -11.77 -2.19 5.36
C PRO A 144 -10.38 -2.00 5.97
N VAL A 145 -10.24 -2.26 7.27
CA VAL A 145 -8.98 -2.07 8.00
C VAL A 145 -8.55 -3.39 8.64
N PHE A 146 -7.29 -3.77 8.42
CA PHE A 146 -6.67 -4.95 9.00
C PHE A 146 -5.58 -4.54 9.99
N TYR A 147 -5.48 -5.26 11.10
CA TYR A 147 -4.52 -4.99 12.18
C TYR A 147 -3.60 -6.19 12.38
N PRO A 148 -2.48 -6.29 11.63
CA PRO A 148 -1.53 -7.38 11.82
C PRO A 148 -0.83 -7.22 13.18
N ALA A 149 -0.88 -8.27 14.01
CA ALA A 149 -0.22 -8.33 15.30
C ALA A 149 1.18 -8.99 15.25
N SER A 150 1.57 -9.55 14.11
CA SER A 150 2.87 -10.17 13.88
C SER A 150 3.35 -9.96 12.45
N VAL A 151 4.62 -10.26 12.20
CA VAL A 151 5.22 -10.20 10.85
C VAL A 151 4.53 -11.18 9.88
N GLU A 152 4.16 -12.36 10.37
CA GLU A 152 3.43 -13.37 9.59
C GLU A 152 2.03 -12.85 9.21
N GLN A 153 1.39 -12.12 10.11
CA GLN A 153 0.09 -11.50 9.83
C GLN A 153 0.20 -10.33 8.85
N VAL A 154 1.32 -9.62 8.79
CA VAL A 154 1.54 -8.63 7.72
C VAL A 154 1.45 -9.31 6.35
N LEU A 155 2.03 -10.48 6.18
CA LEU A 155 1.97 -11.22 4.93
C LEU A 155 0.57 -11.76 4.63
N SER A 156 -0.04 -12.47 5.58
CA SER A 156 -1.33 -13.12 5.38
C SER A 156 -2.49 -12.11 5.22
N LEU A 157 -2.58 -11.13 6.11
CA LEU A 157 -3.62 -10.08 6.02
C LEU A 157 -3.35 -9.12 4.84
N GLY A 158 -2.09 -8.86 4.50
CA GLY A 158 -1.72 -8.08 3.33
C GLY A 158 -2.17 -8.75 2.03
N ALA A 159 -1.93 -10.05 1.89
CA ALA A 159 -2.44 -10.83 0.75
C ALA A 159 -3.97 -10.80 0.69
N HIS A 160 -4.63 -10.92 1.85
CA HIS A 160 -6.08 -10.83 1.95
C HIS A 160 -6.61 -9.44 1.56
N ALA A 161 -5.91 -8.37 1.96
CA ALA A 161 -6.27 -7.00 1.58
C ALA A 161 -6.20 -6.78 0.06
N VAL A 162 -5.17 -7.31 -0.59
CA VAL A 162 -5.06 -7.29 -2.07
C VAL A 162 -6.24 -8.04 -2.70
N ALA A 163 -6.54 -9.25 -2.23
CA ALA A 163 -7.64 -10.04 -2.76
C ALA A 163 -8.99 -9.35 -2.56
N LEU A 164 -9.22 -8.77 -1.39
CA LEU A 164 -10.45 -8.04 -1.09
C LEU A 164 -10.61 -6.79 -1.96
N SER A 165 -9.50 -6.07 -2.21
CA SER A 165 -9.52 -4.87 -3.06
C SER A 165 -9.79 -5.18 -4.54
N ARG A 166 -9.48 -6.38 -5.00
CA ARG A 166 -9.76 -6.86 -6.36
C ARG A 166 -11.18 -7.40 -6.54
N TRP A 167 -11.88 -7.68 -5.43
CA TRP A 167 -13.24 -8.26 -5.45
C TRP A 167 -14.31 -7.19 -5.65
#